data_5f78ced91fdf984618bedd6c87c50f81
#
_entry.id   5f78ced91fdf984618bedd6c87c50f81
#
_cell.length_a   1.000
_cell.length_b   1.000
_cell.length_c   1.000
_cell.angle_alpha   90.00
_cell.angle_beta   90.00
_cell.angle_gamma   90.00
#
_symmetry.space_group_name_H-M   'P 1'
#
loop_
_entity.id
_entity.type
_entity.pdbx_description
1 polymer ?
#
loop_
_entity_poly.entity_id
_entity_poly.type
_entity_poly.pdbx_seq_one_letter_code
_entity_poly.pdbx_strand_id
1 'polypeptide(L)'
;MQRYEEFSRHLRVLVQAPLQDLENEFIVSGIIDKFAIQFELGWKVMKELLRYEGKSVAASGSPREIIKAAYRCFDFMEEAVWLEMLRARNDLAHMYDSARARALVSEILTRFIPAFEALDAVLRERYGDFLLN
;
A
#
# COMPACT_ATOMS: atom_id res chain seq x y z
N MET A 1 -11.09 -4.70 13.15
CA MET A 1 -10.61 -3.49 12.47
C MET A 1 -10.96 -3.53 10.99
N GLN A 2 -11.93 -2.75 10.62
CA GLN A 2 -12.52 -2.80 9.28
C GLN A 2 -11.53 -2.43 8.16
N ARG A 3 -10.69 -1.43 8.40
CA ARG A 3 -9.73 -0.97 7.41
C ARG A 3 -8.66 -2.02 7.09
N TYR A 4 -8.25 -2.78 8.10
CA TYR A 4 -7.32 -3.88 7.87
C TYR A 4 -7.97 -4.98 7.03
N GLU A 5 -9.24 -5.30 7.31
CA GLU A 5 -9.96 -6.32 6.54
C GLU A 5 -10.10 -5.90 5.07
N GLU A 6 -10.38 -4.62 4.83
CA GLU A 6 -10.44 -4.08 3.47
C GLU A 6 -9.08 -4.13 2.79
N PHE A 7 -8.02 -3.77 3.52
CA PHE A 7 -6.64 -3.83 3.01
C PHE A 7 -6.29 -5.26 2.60
N SER A 8 -6.53 -6.22 3.48
CA SER A 8 -6.18 -7.62 3.24
C SER A 8 -7.00 -8.21 2.08
N ARG A 9 -8.31 -7.92 2.04
CA ARG A 9 -9.19 -8.41 0.99
C ARG A 9 -8.80 -7.84 -0.38
N HIS A 10 -8.54 -6.54 -0.44
CA HIS A 10 -8.14 -5.88 -1.68
C HIS A 10 -6.80 -6.40 -2.18
N LEU A 11 -5.88 -6.68 -1.24
CA LEU A 11 -4.57 -7.22 -1.59
C LEU A 11 -4.67 -8.58 -2.26
N ARG A 12 -5.61 -9.42 -1.81
CA ARG A 12 -5.80 -10.74 -2.42
C ARG A 12 -6.18 -10.64 -3.90
N VAL A 13 -6.83 -9.56 -4.30
CA VAL A 13 -7.12 -9.31 -5.71
C VAL A 13 -5.88 -8.75 -6.42
N LEU A 14 -5.24 -7.76 -5.83
CA LEU A 14 -4.08 -7.11 -6.46
C LEU A 14 -2.93 -8.08 -6.72
N VAL A 15 -2.70 -9.06 -5.85
CA VAL A 15 -1.62 -10.04 -6.04
C VAL A 15 -1.82 -10.92 -7.27
N GLN A 16 -3.01 -10.91 -7.86
CA GLN A 16 -3.29 -11.65 -9.10
C GLN A 16 -2.86 -10.87 -10.35
N ALA A 17 -2.37 -9.65 -10.20
CA ALA A 17 -1.97 -8.81 -11.34
C ALA A 17 -0.98 -9.48 -12.29
N PRO A 18 0.05 -10.22 -11.81
CA PRO A 18 0.98 -10.89 -12.73
C PRO A 18 0.34 -11.92 -13.63
N LEU A 19 -0.84 -12.41 -13.30
CA LEU A 19 -1.56 -13.43 -14.09
C LEU A 19 -2.41 -12.81 -15.19
N GLN A 20 -2.49 -11.48 -15.25
CA GLN A 20 -3.35 -10.79 -16.22
C GLN A 20 -2.60 -10.47 -17.50
N ASP A 21 -3.36 -10.09 -18.54
CA ASP A 21 -2.78 -9.67 -19.82
C ASP A 21 -2.24 -8.24 -19.68
N LEU A 22 -0.95 -8.13 -19.46
CA LEU A 22 -0.29 -6.84 -19.20
C LEU A 22 -0.12 -6.00 -20.48
N GLU A 23 -0.49 -6.55 -21.65
CA GLU A 23 -0.52 -5.79 -22.90
C GLU A 23 -1.86 -5.06 -23.08
N ASN A 24 -2.87 -5.42 -22.31
CA ASN A 24 -4.20 -4.81 -22.40
C ASN A 24 -4.25 -3.51 -21.61
N GLU A 25 -4.55 -2.41 -22.27
CA GLU A 25 -4.58 -1.08 -21.65
C GLU A 25 -5.59 -0.97 -20.50
N PHE A 26 -6.74 -1.65 -20.62
CA PHE A 26 -7.72 -1.66 -19.55
C PHE A 26 -7.20 -2.38 -18.32
N ILE A 27 -6.47 -3.46 -18.52
CA ILE A 27 -5.83 -4.21 -17.44
C ILE A 27 -4.76 -3.34 -16.76
N VAL A 28 -3.91 -2.67 -17.56
CA VAL A 28 -2.87 -1.79 -17.05
C VAL A 28 -3.50 -0.69 -16.18
N SER A 29 -4.53 -0.02 -16.69
CA SER A 29 -5.24 1.01 -15.94
C SER A 29 -5.88 0.46 -14.66
N GLY A 30 -6.45 -0.74 -14.75
CA GLY A 30 -7.06 -1.39 -13.59
C GLY A 30 -6.06 -1.71 -12.49
N ILE A 31 -4.87 -2.18 -12.87
CA ILE A 31 -3.80 -2.47 -11.90
C ILE A 31 -3.35 -1.19 -11.21
N ILE A 32 -3.19 -0.11 -11.95
CA ILE A 32 -2.79 1.18 -11.39
C ILE A 32 -3.84 1.70 -10.41
N ASP A 33 -5.13 1.62 -10.77
CA ASP A 33 -6.22 2.02 -9.87
C ASP A 33 -6.23 1.19 -8.60
N LYS A 34 -6.01 -0.12 -8.71
CA LYS A 34 -5.97 -1.01 -7.55
C LYS A 34 -4.76 -0.72 -6.66
N PHE A 35 -3.63 -0.37 -7.28
CA PHE A 35 -2.46 0.06 -6.51
C PHE A 35 -2.79 1.30 -5.68
N ALA A 36 -3.43 2.31 -6.28
CA ALA A 36 -3.77 3.55 -5.58
C ALA A 36 -4.68 3.28 -4.38
N ILE A 37 -5.68 2.42 -4.57
CA ILE A 37 -6.60 2.03 -3.48
C ILE A 37 -5.84 1.26 -2.40
N GLN A 38 -5.00 0.32 -2.80
CA GLN A 38 -4.21 -0.47 -1.85
C GLN A 38 -3.29 0.42 -1.00
N PHE A 39 -2.66 1.39 -1.64
CA PHE A 39 -1.81 2.34 -0.93
C PHE A 39 -2.62 3.16 0.08
N GLU A 40 -3.79 3.67 -0.33
CA GLU A 40 -4.65 4.43 0.58
C GLU A 40 -5.04 3.59 1.80
N LEU A 41 -5.44 2.36 1.58
CA LEU A 41 -5.79 1.47 2.68
C LEU A 41 -4.59 1.19 3.57
N GLY A 42 -3.42 1.01 2.97
CA GLY A 42 -2.20 0.68 3.70
C GLY A 42 -1.76 1.77 4.67
N TRP A 43 -1.64 3.02 4.19
CA TRP A 43 -1.17 4.08 5.08
C TRP A 43 -2.24 4.42 6.14
N LYS A 44 -3.51 4.24 5.84
CA LYS A 44 -4.58 4.46 6.82
C LYS A 44 -4.60 3.37 7.90
N VAL A 45 -4.26 2.13 7.54
CA VAL A 45 -4.06 1.08 8.55
C VAL A 45 -2.89 1.45 9.46
N MET A 46 -1.78 1.92 8.88
CA MET A 46 -0.64 2.39 9.67
C MET A 46 -1.06 3.49 10.65
N LYS A 47 -1.88 4.43 10.18
CA LYS A 47 -2.38 5.52 11.02
C LYS A 47 -3.17 4.99 12.21
N GLU A 48 -4.05 4.00 11.97
CA GLU A 48 -4.82 3.40 13.05
C GLU A 48 -3.94 2.66 14.06
N LEU A 49 -2.92 1.97 13.56
CA LEU A 49 -1.97 1.28 14.44
C LEU A 49 -1.15 2.25 15.29
N LEU A 50 -0.71 3.35 14.69
CA LEU A 50 0.01 4.39 15.43
C LEU A 50 -0.87 5.02 16.50
N ARG A 51 -2.16 5.18 16.21
CA ARG A 51 -3.12 5.66 17.21
C ARG A 51 -3.24 4.66 18.36
N TYR A 52 -3.33 3.38 18.03
CA TYR A 52 -3.38 2.32 19.04
C TYR A 52 -2.13 2.31 19.90
N GLU A 53 -0.96 2.60 19.31
CA GLU A 53 0.32 2.69 20.04
C GLU A 53 0.49 4.03 20.76
N GLY A 54 -0.50 4.90 20.72
CA GLY A 54 -0.48 6.18 21.43
C GLY A 54 0.38 7.25 20.79
N LYS A 55 0.67 7.15 19.50
CA LYS A 55 1.50 8.14 18.80
C LYS A 55 0.67 9.34 18.38
N SER A 56 1.08 10.54 18.78
CA SER A 56 0.34 11.76 18.51
C SER A 56 0.24 12.10 17.02
N VAL A 57 1.21 11.67 16.21
CA VAL A 57 1.19 11.91 14.76
C VAL A 57 -0.06 11.32 14.10
N ALA A 58 -0.66 10.29 14.70
CA ALA A 58 -1.86 9.65 14.17
C ALA A 58 -3.07 10.59 14.11
N ALA A 59 -3.07 11.67 14.88
CA ALA A 59 -4.20 12.60 14.93
C ALA A 59 -4.28 13.49 13.69
N SER A 60 -3.13 13.92 13.15
CA SER A 60 -3.09 14.92 12.08
C SER A 60 -1.99 14.72 11.05
N GLY A 61 -1.29 13.59 11.11
CA GLY A 61 -0.17 13.35 10.21
C GLY A 61 -0.61 13.15 8.76
N SER A 62 0.18 13.72 7.83
CA SER A 62 0.04 13.46 6.41
C SER A 62 0.46 12.02 6.11
N PRO A 63 0.13 11.48 4.91
CA PRO A 63 0.62 10.15 4.55
C PRO A 63 2.14 10.00 4.70
N ARG A 64 2.92 11.01 4.32
CA ARG A 64 4.37 10.98 4.46
C ARG A 64 4.79 10.89 5.93
N GLU A 65 4.18 11.69 6.79
CA GLU A 65 4.48 11.69 8.23
C GLU A 65 4.09 10.35 8.87
N ILE A 66 2.96 9.79 8.47
CA ILE A 66 2.48 8.50 8.97
C ILE A 66 3.44 7.38 8.55
N ILE A 67 3.89 7.37 7.28
CA ILE A 67 4.84 6.37 6.79
C ILE A 67 6.15 6.44 7.56
N LYS A 68 6.67 7.65 7.77
CA LYS A 68 7.92 7.84 8.50
C LYS A 68 7.80 7.41 9.97
N ALA A 69 6.68 7.71 10.60
CA ALA A 69 6.43 7.30 11.97
C ALA A 69 6.26 5.78 12.08
N ALA A 70 5.57 5.17 11.12
CA ALA A 70 5.39 3.73 11.08
C ALA A 70 6.74 3.01 10.92
N TYR A 71 7.62 3.54 10.07
CA TYR A 71 8.96 2.97 9.92
C TYR A 71 9.73 2.99 11.23
N ARG A 72 9.61 4.06 12.00
CA ARG A 72 10.28 4.15 13.31
C ARG A 72 9.68 3.22 14.37
N CYS A 73 8.39 2.91 14.24
CA CYS A 73 7.68 2.03 15.16
C CYS A 73 7.79 0.55 14.79
N PHE A 74 7.78 0.28 13.49
CA PHE A 74 7.68 -1.08 12.96
C PHE A 74 8.87 -1.33 12.04
N ASP A 75 9.89 -2.00 12.54
CA ASP A 75 11.18 -2.17 11.90
C ASP A 75 11.17 -3.06 10.65
N PHE A 76 10.04 -3.67 10.32
CA PHE A 76 9.90 -4.51 9.13
C PHE A 76 9.70 -3.72 7.84
N MET A 77 9.39 -2.42 7.95
CA MET A 77 9.04 -1.61 6.78
C MET A 77 10.29 -1.14 6.03
N GLU A 78 10.17 -1.11 4.70
CA GLU A 78 11.15 -0.45 3.84
C GLU A 78 10.64 0.96 3.55
N GLU A 79 11.11 1.93 4.32
CA GLU A 79 10.65 3.32 4.20
C GLU A 79 10.76 3.84 2.77
N ALA A 80 11.89 3.55 2.10
CA ALA A 80 12.12 4.05 0.75
C ALA A 80 11.05 3.56 -0.23
N VAL A 81 10.65 2.30 -0.13
CA VAL A 81 9.63 1.73 -1.02
C VAL A 81 8.28 2.41 -0.77
N TRP A 82 7.90 2.61 0.48
CA TRP A 82 6.63 3.26 0.80
C TRP A 82 6.60 4.72 0.38
N LEU A 83 7.73 5.43 0.48
CA LEU A 83 7.83 6.81 0.00
C LEU A 83 7.77 6.88 -1.54
N GLU A 84 8.31 5.87 -2.22
CA GLU A 84 8.18 5.77 -3.68
C GLU A 84 6.73 5.49 -4.08
N MET A 85 6.01 4.66 -3.34
CA MET A 85 4.57 4.47 -3.57
C MET A 85 3.81 5.79 -3.45
N LEU A 86 4.12 6.57 -2.42
CA LEU A 86 3.48 7.87 -2.22
C LEU A 86 3.74 8.79 -3.39
N ARG A 87 4.97 8.83 -3.88
CA ARG A 87 5.33 9.64 -5.05
C ARG A 87 4.56 9.17 -6.27
N ALA A 88 4.52 7.85 -6.51
CA ALA A 88 3.78 7.30 -7.65
C ALA A 88 2.30 7.66 -7.57
N ARG A 89 1.69 7.54 -6.39
CA ARG A 89 0.29 7.89 -6.19
C ARG A 89 0.06 9.37 -6.49
N ASN A 90 0.96 10.25 -6.05
CA ASN A 90 0.82 11.68 -6.29
C ASN A 90 0.97 12.05 -7.78
N ASP A 91 1.67 11.21 -8.55
CA ASP A 91 1.90 11.46 -9.97
C ASP A 91 0.86 10.82 -10.89
N LEU A 92 -0.17 10.16 -10.35
CA LEU A 92 -1.15 9.43 -11.18
C LEU A 92 -1.87 10.32 -12.19
N ALA A 93 -2.08 11.60 -11.86
CA ALA A 93 -2.72 12.54 -12.78
C ALA A 93 -1.92 12.75 -14.08
N HIS A 94 -0.62 12.42 -14.05
CA HIS A 94 0.27 12.55 -15.21
C HIS A 94 0.58 11.22 -15.88
N MET A 95 -0.13 10.15 -15.50
CA MET A 95 0.14 8.79 -15.94
C MET A 95 -0.66 8.40 -17.21
N TYR A 96 -0.78 9.36 -18.15
CA TYR A 96 -1.50 9.12 -19.41
C TYR A 96 -0.58 8.60 -20.53
N ASP A 97 0.72 8.58 -20.31
CA ASP A 97 1.71 8.04 -21.23
C ASP A 97 1.79 6.53 -21.01
N SER A 98 1.61 5.74 -22.08
CA SER A 98 1.58 4.28 -21.97
C SER A 98 2.91 3.71 -21.48
N ALA A 99 4.04 4.33 -21.84
CA ALA A 99 5.36 3.87 -21.36
C ALA A 99 5.50 4.08 -19.84
N ARG A 100 5.04 5.23 -19.35
CA ARG A 100 5.06 5.50 -17.90
C ARG A 100 4.12 4.58 -17.14
N ALA A 101 2.93 4.32 -17.71
CA ALA A 101 1.97 3.42 -17.08
C ALA A 101 2.52 2.01 -16.96
N ARG A 102 3.17 1.51 -18.01
CA ARG A 102 3.77 0.18 -17.98
C ARG A 102 4.95 0.11 -17.02
N ALA A 103 5.76 1.17 -16.95
CA ALA A 103 6.85 1.23 -15.99
C ALA A 103 6.32 1.18 -14.56
N LEU A 104 5.22 1.88 -14.28
CA LEU A 104 4.59 1.85 -12.96
C LEU A 104 4.06 0.45 -12.65
N VAL A 105 3.41 -0.22 -13.62
CA VAL A 105 2.94 -1.58 -13.42
C VAL A 105 4.11 -2.50 -13.07
N SER A 106 5.26 -2.36 -13.74
CA SER A 106 6.45 -3.14 -13.41
C SER A 106 6.88 -2.93 -11.96
N GLU A 107 6.89 -1.67 -11.50
CA GLU A 107 7.22 -1.35 -10.10
C GLU A 107 6.18 -1.94 -9.14
N ILE A 108 4.91 -1.89 -9.50
CA ILE A 108 3.85 -2.48 -8.67
C ILE A 108 4.09 -3.97 -8.49
N LEU A 109 4.37 -4.69 -9.58
CA LEU A 109 4.52 -6.13 -9.55
C LEU A 109 5.79 -6.57 -8.82
N THR A 110 6.90 -5.84 -8.98
CA THR A 110 8.21 -6.28 -8.49
C THR A 110 8.55 -5.74 -7.11
N ARG A 111 8.00 -4.58 -6.73
CA ARG A 111 8.40 -3.90 -5.50
C ARG A 111 7.24 -3.56 -4.58
N PHE A 112 6.13 -3.07 -5.12
CA PHE A 112 5.04 -2.56 -4.29
C PHE A 112 4.17 -3.68 -3.72
N ILE A 113 3.79 -4.65 -4.54
CA ILE A 113 3.02 -5.81 -4.05
C ILE A 113 3.79 -6.54 -2.96
N PRO A 114 5.09 -6.86 -3.12
CA PRO A 114 5.84 -7.48 -2.02
C PRO A 114 5.85 -6.65 -0.73
N ALA A 115 5.90 -5.32 -0.84
CA ALA A 115 5.85 -4.46 0.34
C ALA A 115 4.48 -4.52 1.01
N PHE A 116 3.40 -4.54 0.24
CA PHE A 116 2.05 -4.71 0.79
C PHE A 116 1.89 -6.06 1.47
N GLU A 117 2.42 -7.12 0.86
CA GLU A 117 2.37 -8.46 1.43
C GLU A 117 3.15 -8.53 2.75
N ALA A 118 4.30 -7.87 2.82
CA ALA A 118 5.10 -7.81 4.04
C ALA A 118 4.34 -7.11 5.15
N LEU A 119 3.66 -6.01 4.84
CA LEU A 119 2.84 -5.31 5.83
C LEU A 119 1.71 -6.21 6.32
N ASP A 120 0.98 -6.85 5.41
CA ASP A 120 -0.13 -7.72 5.76
C ASP A 120 0.33 -8.86 6.68
N ALA A 121 1.45 -9.50 6.34
CA ALA A 121 2.00 -10.63 7.12
C ALA A 121 2.37 -10.20 8.54
N VAL A 122 3.07 -9.08 8.69
CA VAL A 122 3.51 -8.61 10.00
C VAL A 122 2.34 -8.15 10.86
N LEU A 123 1.36 -7.48 10.24
CA LEU A 123 0.16 -7.06 10.98
C LEU A 123 -0.61 -8.26 11.48
N ARG A 124 -0.73 -9.29 10.67
CA ARG A 124 -1.42 -10.52 11.05
C ARG A 124 -0.67 -11.23 12.19
N GLU A 125 0.65 -11.25 12.13
CA GLU A 125 1.48 -11.89 13.16
C GLU A 125 1.43 -11.12 14.48
N ARG A 126 1.60 -9.78 14.44
CA ARG A 126 1.69 -8.96 15.65
C ARG A 126 0.34 -8.60 16.26
N TYR A 127 -0.67 -8.40 15.42
CA TYR A 127 -1.96 -7.86 15.84
C TYR A 127 -3.12 -8.76 15.43
N GLY A 128 -2.86 -10.03 15.10
CA GLY A 128 -3.88 -10.94 14.58
C GLY A 128 -5.14 -11.00 15.43
N ASP A 129 -4.99 -11.16 16.74
CA ASP A 129 -6.14 -11.24 17.65
C ASP A 129 -6.91 -9.92 17.70
N PHE A 130 -6.21 -8.81 17.70
CA PHE A 130 -6.82 -7.47 17.70
C PHE A 130 -7.52 -7.17 16.36
N LEU A 131 -6.88 -7.51 15.25
CA LEU A 131 -7.38 -7.18 13.92
C LEU A 131 -8.55 -8.08 13.48
N LEU A 132 -8.58 -9.32 13.95
CA LEU A 132 -9.59 -10.30 13.53
C LEU A 132 -10.79 -10.37 14.48
N ASN A 133 -10.71 -9.72 15.60
CA ASN A 133 -11.79 -9.58 16.54
C ASN A 133 -12.36 -8.16 16.44
#